data_191ce2d8604fac818b5fd947db336023
#
_entry.id   191ce2d8604fac818b5fd947db336023
#
_cell.length_a   1.000
_cell.length_b   1.000
_cell.length_c   1.000
_cell.angle_alpha   90.00
_cell.angle_beta   90.00
_cell.angle_gamma   90.00
#
_symmetry.space_group_name_H-M   'P 1'
#
loop_
_entity.id
_entity.type
_entity.pdbx_description
1 polymer ?
#
loop_
_entity_poly.entity_id
_entity_poly.type
_entity_poly.pdbx_seq_one_letter_code
_entity_poly.pdbx_strand_id
1 'polypeptide(L)'
;MKTPVSHLVGSSTLVLAIMFASQAQAFTAYVSNEKGNTVSVIDLDKMAVIATVPVGERPRGIIMSKDMKEVYVCTSDADHIEVLDTETLKVTRTLPSGPDPELFTLAPDGKTLYVANEDNNMVTVLDLEAGDVSAEIPVGTEPEGMGVSPDGKWLVNTSETTSMAHFIDTSSMEVVDSVLVDTRPRFARFTPDGSRVWVSSEVGGTVAVIDVATRKIIHKIEFAVQGLRKENIQPVGIVITPDGKTAFVALGPANRIAVIDTQSFAVKQYLLVGPRVWQMALTPDAKLLLSANGDSNDVSVIDVDSLKVLKSIPVGELPWGVAIK
;
A
#
# COMPACT_ATOMS: atom_id res chain seq x y z
N MET A 1 -43.31 -32.25 -73.84
CA MET A 1 -42.02 -31.77 -73.30
C MET A 1 -42.32 -31.02 -72.02
N LYS A 2 -41.94 -31.65 -70.91
CA LYS A 2 -42.12 -31.02 -69.55
C LYS A 2 -40.75 -30.66 -69.02
N THR A 3 -40.52 -29.41 -68.80
CA THR A 3 -39.31 -28.86 -68.14
C THR A 3 -39.38 -29.02 -66.60
N PRO A 4 -38.31 -29.44 -65.93
CA PRO A 4 -38.32 -29.51 -64.46
C PRO A 4 -37.94 -28.17 -63.86
N VAL A 5 -38.69 -27.79 -62.78
CA VAL A 5 -38.42 -26.63 -61.94
C VAL A 5 -37.45 -27.07 -60.84
N SER A 6 -36.30 -26.44 -60.78
CA SER A 6 -35.31 -26.65 -59.69
C SER A 6 -35.63 -25.73 -58.52
N HIS A 7 -35.90 -26.31 -57.35
CA HIS A 7 -36.00 -25.59 -56.06
C HIS A 7 -34.60 -25.40 -55.49
N LEU A 8 -34.16 -24.13 -55.39
CA LEU A 8 -33.00 -23.72 -54.55
C LEU A 8 -33.45 -23.64 -53.09
N VAL A 9 -32.91 -24.50 -52.28
CA VAL A 9 -33.03 -24.41 -50.81
C VAL A 9 -31.88 -23.57 -50.30
N GLY A 10 -32.20 -22.35 -49.89
CA GLY A 10 -31.24 -21.46 -49.26
C GLY A 10 -31.07 -21.82 -47.77
N SER A 11 -29.91 -22.35 -47.41
CA SER A 11 -29.53 -22.58 -46.01
C SER A 11 -29.06 -21.26 -45.38
N SER A 12 -29.89 -20.68 -44.53
CA SER A 12 -29.50 -19.51 -43.70
C SER A 12 -28.72 -20.01 -42.49
N THR A 13 -27.41 -19.77 -42.50
CA THR A 13 -26.55 -20.04 -41.35
C THR A 13 -26.69 -18.90 -40.33
N LEU A 14 -27.35 -19.16 -39.22
CA LEU A 14 -27.48 -18.21 -38.10
C LEU A 14 -26.14 -18.20 -37.35
N VAL A 15 -25.35 -17.13 -37.50
CA VAL A 15 -24.14 -16.91 -36.73
C VAL A 15 -24.54 -16.35 -35.35
N LEU A 16 -24.50 -17.19 -34.33
CA LEU A 16 -24.71 -16.79 -32.93
C LEU A 16 -23.43 -16.10 -32.44
N ALA A 17 -23.44 -14.78 -32.38
CA ALA A 17 -22.38 -14.01 -31.75
C ALA A 17 -22.49 -14.17 -30.20
N ILE A 18 -21.64 -15.02 -29.64
CA ILE A 18 -21.48 -15.11 -28.20
C ILE A 18 -20.70 -13.87 -27.74
N MET A 19 -21.42 -12.89 -27.21
CA MET A 19 -20.77 -11.77 -26.46
C MET A 19 -20.24 -12.35 -25.14
N PHE A 20 -18.94 -12.54 -25.05
CA PHE A 20 -18.27 -12.68 -23.76
C PHE A 20 -18.38 -11.34 -23.05
N ALA A 21 -19.34 -11.19 -22.15
CA ALA A 21 -19.30 -10.15 -21.16
C ALA A 21 -18.06 -10.42 -20.30
N SER A 22 -17.03 -9.60 -20.44
CA SER A 22 -15.94 -9.54 -19.48
C SER A 22 -16.59 -9.23 -18.14
N GLN A 23 -16.62 -10.19 -17.24
CA GLN A 23 -16.99 -9.92 -15.85
C GLN A 23 -15.94 -8.92 -15.33
N ALA A 24 -16.36 -7.70 -15.07
CA ALA A 24 -15.53 -6.76 -14.33
C ALA A 24 -15.16 -7.47 -13.02
N GLN A 25 -13.88 -7.61 -12.75
CA GLN A 25 -13.41 -8.20 -11.51
C GLN A 25 -13.77 -7.23 -10.39
N ALA A 26 -14.67 -7.65 -9.52
CA ALA A 26 -15.06 -6.87 -8.34
C ALA A 26 -13.87 -6.80 -7.39
N PHE A 27 -13.39 -5.60 -7.10
CA PHE A 27 -12.31 -5.42 -6.14
C PHE A 27 -12.88 -5.25 -4.72
N THR A 28 -12.15 -5.77 -3.74
CA THR A 28 -12.47 -5.65 -2.33
C THR A 28 -11.31 -4.96 -1.61
N ALA A 29 -11.60 -3.89 -0.86
CA ALA A 29 -10.61 -3.23 -0.04
C ALA A 29 -10.79 -3.60 1.44
N TYR A 30 -9.66 -3.73 2.14
CA TYR A 30 -9.55 -3.99 3.56
C TYR A 30 -8.86 -2.80 4.20
N VAL A 31 -9.47 -2.22 5.23
CA VAL A 31 -9.00 -0.99 5.87
C VAL A 31 -8.82 -1.25 7.37
N SER A 32 -7.60 -1.12 7.87
CA SER A 32 -7.32 -1.18 9.31
C SER A 32 -7.82 0.08 10.00
N ASN A 33 -8.61 -0.08 11.06
CA ASN A 33 -9.17 1.03 11.85
C ASN A 33 -8.47 1.05 13.21
N GLU A 34 -7.45 1.89 13.35
CA GLU A 34 -6.47 1.88 14.43
C GLU A 34 -7.10 1.94 15.83
N LYS A 35 -8.04 2.85 16.05
CA LYS A 35 -8.76 2.97 17.32
C LYS A 35 -10.01 2.12 17.41
N GLY A 36 -10.56 1.72 16.27
CA GLY A 36 -11.71 0.84 16.20
C GLY A 36 -11.40 -0.61 16.50
N ASN A 37 -10.12 -1.02 16.50
CA ASN A 37 -9.69 -2.42 16.65
C ASN A 37 -10.43 -3.35 15.68
N THR A 38 -10.59 -2.90 14.44
CA THR A 38 -11.33 -3.61 13.40
C THR A 38 -10.66 -3.45 12.03
N VAL A 39 -11.06 -4.32 11.11
CA VAL A 39 -10.83 -4.15 9.66
C VAL A 39 -12.18 -3.94 8.98
N SER A 40 -12.35 -2.81 8.29
CA SER A 40 -13.50 -2.59 7.42
C SER A 40 -13.27 -3.23 6.06
N VAL A 41 -14.27 -3.96 5.56
CA VAL A 41 -14.24 -4.62 4.25
C VAL A 41 -15.16 -3.86 3.30
N ILE A 42 -14.62 -3.34 2.20
CA ILE A 42 -15.32 -2.48 1.25
C ILE A 42 -15.46 -3.21 -0.08
N ASP A 43 -16.69 -3.31 -0.58
CA ASP A 43 -16.98 -3.71 -1.95
C ASP A 43 -16.87 -2.46 -2.83
N LEU A 44 -15.90 -2.45 -3.76
CA LEU A 44 -15.62 -1.27 -4.58
C LEU A 44 -16.62 -1.07 -5.73
N ASP A 45 -17.34 -2.10 -6.15
CA ASP A 45 -18.43 -1.93 -7.13
C ASP A 45 -19.63 -1.24 -6.48
N LYS A 46 -19.94 -1.61 -5.23
CA LYS A 46 -21.00 -0.97 -4.45
C LYS A 46 -20.57 0.35 -3.80
N MET A 47 -19.27 0.60 -3.73
CA MET A 47 -18.69 1.73 -2.98
C MET A 47 -19.24 1.79 -1.54
N ALA A 48 -19.22 0.65 -0.84
CA ALA A 48 -19.79 0.53 0.50
C ALA A 48 -19.08 -0.52 1.34
N VAL A 49 -19.05 -0.30 2.66
CA VAL A 49 -18.63 -1.31 3.63
C VAL A 49 -19.64 -2.46 3.63
N ILE A 50 -19.15 -3.68 3.46
CA ILE A 50 -19.94 -4.91 3.47
C ILE A 50 -19.74 -5.75 4.73
N ALA A 51 -18.62 -5.52 5.44
CA ALA A 51 -18.34 -6.18 6.73
C ALA A 51 -17.38 -5.32 7.56
N THR A 52 -17.41 -5.54 8.87
CA THR A 52 -16.44 -5.03 9.83
C THR A 52 -15.99 -6.21 10.68
N VAL A 53 -14.69 -6.49 10.65
CA VAL A 53 -14.09 -7.66 11.30
C VAL A 53 -13.31 -7.19 12.52
N PRO A 54 -13.63 -7.69 13.74
CA PRO A 54 -12.80 -7.43 14.92
C PRO A 54 -11.41 -8.04 14.76
N VAL A 55 -10.38 -7.27 15.16
CA VAL A 55 -8.98 -7.69 15.20
C VAL A 55 -8.35 -7.24 16.52
N GLY A 56 -7.09 -7.57 16.74
CA GLY A 56 -6.33 -7.14 17.91
C GLY A 56 -6.20 -5.63 18.04
N GLU A 57 -5.60 -5.18 19.14
CA GLU A 57 -5.51 -3.77 19.50
C GLU A 57 -4.56 -2.99 18.59
N ARG A 58 -4.95 -1.76 18.23
CA ARG A 58 -4.19 -0.81 17.41
C ARG A 58 -3.77 -1.39 16.04
N PRO A 59 -4.72 -1.84 15.18
CA PRO A 59 -4.35 -2.36 13.86
C PRO A 59 -3.86 -1.24 12.94
N ARG A 60 -2.64 -1.39 12.38
CA ARG A 60 -1.99 -0.41 11.50
C ARG A 60 -1.64 -1.00 10.14
N GLY A 61 -0.41 -1.49 9.97
CA GLY A 61 0.02 -2.11 8.71
C GLY A 61 -0.93 -3.20 8.24
N ILE A 62 -1.31 -3.16 6.97
CA ILE A 62 -2.21 -4.14 6.37
C ILE A 62 -1.77 -4.44 4.93
N ILE A 63 -1.65 -5.71 4.56
CA ILE A 63 -1.22 -6.13 3.23
C ILE A 63 -1.90 -7.44 2.82
N MET A 64 -2.08 -7.63 1.52
CA MET A 64 -2.57 -8.88 0.95
C MET A 64 -1.48 -9.94 0.85
N SER A 65 -1.84 -11.20 1.07
CA SER A 65 -1.01 -12.32 0.63
C SER A 65 -0.87 -12.34 -0.90
N LYS A 66 0.20 -12.98 -1.40
CA LYS A 66 0.46 -13.04 -2.84
C LYS A 66 -0.66 -13.72 -3.63
N ASP A 67 -1.33 -14.70 -3.05
CA ASP A 67 -2.46 -15.44 -3.66
C ASP A 67 -3.81 -14.78 -3.42
N MET A 68 -3.84 -13.62 -2.74
CA MET A 68 -5.03 -12.82 -2.41
C MET A 68 -6.04 -13.55 -1.51
N LYS A 69 -5.64 -14.61 -0.79
CA LYS A 69 -6.53 -15.36 0.11
C LYS A 69 -6.48 -14.90 1.55
N GLU A 70 -5.39 -14.24 1.94
CA GLU A 70 -5.17 -13.77 3.30
C GLU A 70 -4.86 -12.29 3.30
N VAL A 71 -5.23 -11.63 4.39
CA VAL A 71 -4.82 -10.28 4.74
C VAL A 71 -4.01 -10.36 6.02
N TYR A 72 -2.79 -9.86 6.00
CA TYR A 72 -1.96 -9.70 7.19
C TYR A 72 -2.24 -8.34 7.80
N VAL A 73 -2.37 -8.27 9.11
CA VAL A 73 -2.65 -7.04 9.86
C VAL A 73 -1.70 -6.96 11.05
N CYS A 74 -0.90 -5.88 11.14
CA CYS A 74 -0.18 -5.54 12.36
C CYS A 74 -1.18 -5.13 13.43
N THR A 75 -1.15 -5.77 14.59
CA THR A 75 -1.90 -5.39 15.79
C THR A 75 -0.88 -4.91 16.81
N SER A 76 -0.58 -3.60 16.73
CA SER A 76 0.63 -3.02 17.33
C SER A 76 0.66 -3.14 18.85
N ASP A 77 -0.44 -2.82 19.54
CA ASP A 77 -0.52 -2.94 21.01
C ASP A 77 -0.72 -4.41 21.48
N ALA A 78 -0.97 -5.33 20.55
CA ALA A 78 -1.08 -6.76 20.84
C ALA A 78 0.20 -7.56 20.49
N ASP A 79 1.25 -6.90 19.99
CA ASP A 79 2.59 -7.45 19.71
C ASP A 79 2.59 -8.67 18.76
N HIS A 80 1.66 -8.72 17.81
CA HIS A 80 1.61 -9.81 16.83
C HIS A 80 0.95 -9.38 15.52
N ILE A 81 1.00 -10.26 14.52
CA ILE A 81 0.31 -10.10 13.25
C ILE A 81 -0.88 -11.04 13.21
N GLU A 82 -2.05 -10.54 12.89
CA GLU A 82 -3.23 -11.34 12.63
C GLU A 82 -3.39 -11.64 11.15
N VAL A 83 -3.88 -12.86 10.86
CA VAL A 83 -4.13 -13.34 9.51
C VAL A 83 -5.62 -13.51 9.31
N LEU A 84 -6.20 -12.64 8.48
CA LEU A 84 -7.60 -12.62 8.11
C LEU A 84 -7.80 -13.37 6.80
N ASP A 85 -8.67 -14.38 6.78
CA ASP A 85 -9.07 -15.08 5.57
C ASP A 85 -10.08 -14.25 4.77
N THR A 86 -9.81 -14.05 3.46
CA THR A 86 -10.60 -13.14 2.61
C THR A 86 -11.97 -13.70 2.19
N GLU A 87 -12.18 -14.99 2.30
CA GLU A 87 -13.46 -15.65 1.96
C GLU A 87 -14.40 -15.69 3.14
N THR A 88 -13.89 -16.12 4.29
CA THR A 88 -14.70 -16.27 5.52
C THR A 88 -14.77 -15.00 6.35
N LEU A 89 -13.91 -14.03 6.10
CA LEU A 89 -13.75 -12.77 6.85
C LEU A 89 -13.54 -13.03 8.36
N LYS A 90 -12.70 -14.02 8.68
CA LYS A 90 -12.33 -14.37 10.06
C LYS A 90 -10.83 -14.34 10.24
N VAL A 91 -10.38 -13.90 11.40
CA VAL A 91 -9.00 -14.14 11.85
C VAL A 91 -8.82 -15.64 12.06
N THR A 92 -7.89 -16.25 11.34
CA THR A 92 -7.67 -17.70 11.32
C THR A 92 -6.46 -18.12 12.14
N ARG A 93 -5.48 -17.25 12.26
CA ARG A 93 -4.22 -17.49 13.00
C ARG A 93 -3.53 -16.18 13.33
N THR A 94 -2.57 -16.25 14.22
CA THR A 94 -1.62 -15.19 14.52
C THR A 94 -0.21 -15.61 14.11
N LEU A 95 0.62 -14.63 13.77
CA LEU A 95 2.05 -14.83 13.52
C LEU A 95 2.84 -14.02 14.55
N PRO A 96 3.97 -14.54 15.02
CA PRO A 96 4.81 -13.83 15.97
C PRO A 96 5.38 -12.55 15.35
N SER A 97 5.64 -11.57 16.18
CA SER A 97 6.37 -10.34 15.84
C SER A 97 7.21 -9.92 17.04
N GLY A 98 8.04 -8.90 16.89
CA GLY A 98 8.55 -8.16 18.02
C GLY A 98 7.48 -7.22 18.57
N PRO A 99 7.79 -6.47 19.66
CA PRO A 99 6.86 -5.52 20.24
C PRO A 99 6.60 -4.33 19.30
N ASP A 100 5.38 -3.83 19.35
CA ASP A 100 4.87 -2.71 18.54
C ASP A 100 5.16 -2.85 17.02
N PRO A 101 4.57 -3.87 16.34
CA PRO A 101 4.71 -4.01 14.90
C PRO A 101 3.94 -2.91 14.16
N GLU A 102 4.64 -2.11 13.34
CA GLU A 102 4.08 -0.96 12.65
C GLU A 102 3.76 -1.26 11.18
N LEU A 103 4.73 -1.18 10.31
CA LEU A 103 4.61 -1.52 8.91
C LEU A 103 5.36 -2.80 8.58
N PHE A 104 4.93 -3.43 7.52
CA PHE A 104 5.59 -4.60 6.98
C PHE A 104 5.59 -4.59 5.45
N THR A 105 6.41 -5.44 4.87
CA THR A 105 6.42 -5.69 3.42
C THR A 105 6.60 -7.17 3.13
N LEU A 106 5.88 -7.65 2.12
CA LEU A 106 5.96 -9.05 1.68
C LEU A 106 7.05 -9.18 0.61
N ALA A 107 7.95 -10.15 0.77
CA ALA A 107 8.91 -10.49 -0.27
C ALA A 107 8.21 -10.86 -1.59
N PRO A 108 8.83 -10.63 -2.75
CA PRO A 108 8.21 -10.93 -4.05
C PRO A 108 7.84 -12.41 -4.26
N ASP A 109 8.49 -13.32 -3.53
CA ASP A 109 8.15 -14.75 -3.53
C ASP A 109 6.83 -15.06 -2.80
N GLY A 110 6.40 -14.15 -1.91
CA GLY A 110 5.19 -14.31 -1.10
C GLY A 110 5.35 -15.24 0.10
N LYS A 111 6.59 -15.58 0.48
CA LYS A 111 6.88 -16.52 1.58
C LYS A 111 7.50 -15.86 2.80
N THR A 112 8.12 -14.71 2.62
CA THR A 112 8.81 -13.97 3.68
C THR A 112 8.12 -12.65 3.93
N LEU A 113 7.82 -12.34 5.20
CA LEU A 113 7.30 -11.07 5.64
C LEU A 113 8.35 -10.36 6.51
N TYR A 114 8.64 -9.10 6.17
CA TYR A 114 9.55 -8.25 6.92
C TYR A 114 8.75 -7.23 7.71
N VAL A 115 8.92 -7.18 9.03
CA VAL A 115 8.11 -6.38 9.96
C VAL A 115 8.99 -5.40 10.71
N ALA A 116 8.65 -4.12 10.70
CA ALA A 116 9.27 -3.12 11.55
C ALA A 116 8.66 -3.18 12.95
N ASN A 117 9.48 -3.30 13.99
CA ASN A 117 9.05 -3.34 15.38
C ASN A 117 9.63 -2.14 16.12
N GLU A 118 8.75 -1.18 16.47
CA GLU A 118 9.15 0.14 16.94
C GLU A 118 9.89 0.08 18.28
N ASP A 119 9.37 -0.68 19.24
CA ASP A 119 9.84 -0.69 20.62
C ASP A 119 11.19 -1.39 20.86
N ASN A 120 11.60 -2.33 19.99
CA ASN A 120 12.86 -3.05 20.15
C ASN A 120 13.94 -2.70 19.12
N ASN A 121 13.67 -1.77 18.19
CA ASN A 121 14.59 -1.33 17.15
C ASN A 121 15.04 -2.45 16.20
N MET A 122 14.16 -3.37 15.87
CA MET A 122 14.41 -4.53 15.03
C MET A 122 13.51 -4.56 13.80
N VAL A 123 13.99 -5.21 12.77
CA VAL A 123 13.14 -5.76 11.70
C VAL A 123 13.06 -7.26 11.92
N THR A 124 11.85 -7.77 12.18
CA THR A 124 11.58 -9.20 12.27
C THR A 124 11.36 -9.79 10.89
N VAL A 125 11.99 -10.92 10.62
CA VAL A 125 11.84 -11.69 9.37
C VAL A 125 11.03 -12.92 9.66
N LEU A 126 9.84 -13.02 9.07
CA LEU A 126 8.91 -14.15 9.26
C LEU A 126 8.95 -15.08 8.05
N ASP A 127 9.08 -16.38 8.30
CA ASP A 127 8.75 -17.43 7.35
C ASP A 127 7.25 -17.72 7.45
N LEU A 128 6.48 -17.37 6.43
CA LEU A 128 5.02 -17.51 6.41
C LEU A 128 4.55 -18.97 6.28
N GLU A 129 5.40 -19.85 5.74
CA GLU A 129 5.12 -21.28 5.61
C GLU A 129 5.33 -22.00 6.95
N ALA A 130 6.42 -21.69 7.63
CA ALA A 130 6.71 -22.20 8.98
C ALA A 130 5.82 -21.52 10.04
N GLY A 131 5.46 -20.25 9.84
CA GLY A 131 4.72 -19.44 10.80
C GLY A 131 5.59 -18.93 11.96
N ASP A 132 6.92 -18.87 11.76
CA ASP A 132 7.90 -18.55 12.80
C ASP A 132 8.87 -17.46 12.37
N VAL A 133 9.53 -16.83 13.36
CA VAL A 133 10.62 -15.87 13.13
C VAL A 133 11.85 -16.62 12.62
N SER A 134 12.35 -16.23 11.45
CA SER A 134 13.56 -16.79 10.85
C SER A 134 14.82 -15.97 11.14
N ALA A 135 14.66 -14.65 11.32
CA ALA A 135 15.75 -13.73 11.68
C ALA A 135 15.21 -12.45 12.33
N GLU A 136 16.10 -11.75 13.05
CA GLU A 136 15.90 -10.40 13.55
C GLU A 136 17.08 -9.53 13.12
N ILE A 137 16.80 -8.36 12.55
CA ILE A 137 17.81 -7.46 11.99
C ILE A 137 17.81 -6.17 12.81
N PRO A 138 18.90 -5.84 13.53
CA PRO A 138 18.99 -4.58 14.26
C PRO A 138 19.07 -3.40 13.28
N VAL A 139 18.26 -2.38 13.52
CA VAL A 139 18.20 -1.16 12.73
C VAL A 139 18.29 0.09 13.64
N GLY A 140 17.93 1.27 13.14
CA GLY A 140 17.89 2.49 13.94
C GLY A 140 16.70 2.54 14.89
N THR A 141 16.63 3.60 15.69
CA THR A 141 15.57 3.78 16.70
C THR A 141 14.23 4.11 16.06
N GLU A 142 13.17 3.47 16.56
CA GLU A 142 11.79 3.57 16.07
C GLU A 142 11.67 3.21 14.57
N PRO A 143 11.89 1.93 14.21
CA PRO A 143 11.68 1.47 12.83
C PRO A 143 10.19 1.48 12.47
N GLU A 144 9.84 2.07 11.32
CA GLU A 144 8.46 2.22 10.87
C GLU A 144 8.28 1.75 9.42
N GLY A 145 8.80 2.50 8.46
CA GLY A 145 8.59 2.27 7.04
C GLY A 145 9.33 1.06 6.50
N MET A 146 8.66 0.29 5.66
CA MET A 146 9.20 -0.92 5.05
C MET A 146 8.96 -0.93 3.54
N GLY A 147 10.00 -1.30 2.79
CA GLY A 147 9.89 -1.50 1.34
C GLY A 147 10.88 -2.55 0.85
N VAL A 148 10.44 -3.47 0.00
CA VAL A 148 11.27 -4.47 -0.65
C VAL A 148 11.40 -4.18 -2.14
N SER A 149 12.60 -4.36 -2.71
CA SER A 149 12.83 -4.18 -4.15
C SER A 149 12.09 -5.25 -4.96
N PRO A 150 11.68 -4.95 -6.22
CA PRO A 150 10.95 -5.89 -7.05
C PRO A 150 11.68 -7.21 -7.32
N ASP A 151 13.02 -7.20 -7.31
CA ASP A 151 13.86 -8.40 -7.44
C ASP A 151 14.07 -9.14 -6.11
N GLY A 152 13.56 -8.59 -5.00
CA GLY A 152 13.66 -9.16 -3.66
C GLY A 152 15.04 -9.02 -3.01
N LYS A 153 16.01 -8.37 -3.66
CA LYS A 153 17.38 -8.30 -3.18
C LYS A 153 17.59 -7.28 -2.06
N TRP A 154 16.88 -6.18 -2.11
CA TRP A 154 17.01 -5.09 -1.17
C TRP A 154 15.75 -4.90 -0.35
N LEU A 155 15.92 -4.78 0.94
CA LEU A 155 14.91 -4.30 1.86
C LEU A 155 15.36 -2.91 2.35
N VAL A 156 14.45 -1.94 2.40
CA VAL A 156 14.68 -0.64 3.02
C VAL A 156 13.74 -0.48 4.19
N ASN A 157 14.31 -0.26 5.38
CA ASN A 157 13.60 0.14 6.58
C ASN A 157 13.89 1.61 6.88
N THR A 158 12.90 2.35 7.37
CA THR A 158 13.11 3.70 7.90
C THR A 158 13.07 3.69 9.41
N SER A 159 13.93 4.48 10.05
CA SER A 159 13.96 4.64 11.51
C SER A 159 13.73 6.10 11.87
N GLU A 160 12.62 6.39 12.55
CA GLU A 160 12.08 7.73 12.77
C GLU A 160 13.02 8.64 13.54
N THR A 161 13.42 8.23 14.74
CA THR A 161 14.25 9.03 15.63
C THR A 161 15.65 9.24 15.09
N THR A 162 16.23 8.25 14.41
CA THR A 162 17.57 8.38 13.81
C THR A 162 17.57 9.03 12.44
N SER A 163 16.41 9.30 11.85
CA SER A 163 16.24 9.90 10.50
C SER A 163 17.00 9.15 9.41
N MET A 164 16.99 7.82 9.46
CA MET A 164 17.72 6.96 8.53
C MET A 164 16.81 6.11 7.66
N ALA A 165 17.27 5.84 6.44
CA ALA A 165 16.80 4.76 5.58
C ALA A 165 17.90 3.70 5.50
N HIS A 166 17.68 2.53 6.12
CA HIS A 166 18.62 1.42 6.19
C HIS A 166 18.44 0.49 5.01
N PHE A 167 19.50 0.27 4.24
CA PHE A 167 19.54 -0.72 3.18
C PHE A 167 20.00 -2.07 3.73
N ILE A 168 19.15 -3.06 3.64
CA ILE A 168 19.37 -4.42 4.14
C ILE A 168 19.50 -5.35 2.92
N ASP A 169 20.56 -6.14 2.88
CA ASP A 169 20.70 -7.24 1.91
C ASP A 169 19.89 -8.44 2.39
N THR A 170 18.88 -8.83 1.62
CA THR A 170 17.97 -9.93 2.01
C THR A 170 18.62 -11.32 2.00
N SER A 171 19.79 -11.46 1.39
CA SER A 171 20.51 -12.73 1.38
C SER A 171 21.37 -12.94 2.63
N SER A 172 21.94 -11.86 3.18
CA SER A 172 22.74 -11.89 4.41
C SER A 172 21.94 -11.49 5.64
N MET A 173 20.77 -10.86 5.46
CA MET A 173 19.95 -10.27 6.53
C MET A 173 20.73 -9.22 7.35
N GLU A 174 21.61 -8.45 6.69
CA GLU A 174 22.44 -7.43 7.33
C GLU A 174 22.17 -6.05 6.75
N VAL A 175 22.25 -5.02 7.61
CA VAL A 175 22.28 -3.62 7.16
C VAL A 175 23.63 -3.36 6.51
N VAL A 176 23.62 -3.05 5.21
CA VAL A 176 24.85 -2.83 4.42
C VAL A 176 25.15 -1.34 4.19
N ASP A 177 24.14 -0.47 4.36
CA ASP A 177 24.29 0.98 4.25
C ASP A 177 23.12 1.69 4.95
N SER A 178 23.32 2.97 5.29
CA SER A 178 22.31 3.81 5.92
C SER A 178 22.37 5.21 5.36
N VAL A 179 21.28 5.68 4.78
CA VAL A 179 21.15 6.99 4.16
C VAL A 179 20.44 7.94 5.10
N LEU A 180 21.11 9.03 5.47
CA LEU A 180 20.47 10.10 6.26
C LEU A 180 19.42 10.81 5.39
N VAL A 181 18.18 10.78 5.82
CA VAL A 181 17.04 11.47 5.21
C VAL A 181 16.56 12.61 6.12
N ASP A 182 15.42 13.23 5.80
CA ASP A 182 14.89 14.27 6.68
C ASP A 182 14.13 13.66 7.88
N THR A 183 13.75 14.51 8.84
CA THR A 183 13.23 14.10 10.14
C THR A 183 11.94 13.28 10.04
N ARG A 184 11.89 12.21 10.82
CA ARG A 184 10.80 11.26 10.98
C ARG A 184 10.40 10.59 9.66
N PRO A 185 11.26 9.74 9.09
CA PRO A 185 10.93 8.98 7.90
C PRO A 185 9.91 7.87 8.23
N ARG A 186 8.81 7.83 7.42
CA ARG A 186 7.62 7.02 7.69
C ARG A 186 7.34 5.92 6.69
N PHE A 187 7.87 5.99 5.48
CA PHE A 187 7.52 5.05 4.43
C PHE A 187 8.64 4.91 3.41
N ALA A 188 8.82 3.71 2.89
CA ALA A 188 9.75 3.41 1.80
C ALA A 188 9.01 2.71 0.64
N ARG A 189 9.16 3.23 -0.58
CA ARG A 189 8.56 2.64 -1.78
C ARG A 189 9.57 2.55 -2.91
N PHE A 190 9.85 1.35 -3.39
CA PHE A 190 10.63 1.16 -4.60
C PHE A 190 9.82 1.51 -5.86
N THR A 191 10.51 2.04 -6.88
CA THR A 191 9.95 2.13 -8.23
C THR A 191 9.77 0.72 -8.82
N PRO A 192 8.81 0.52 -9.76
CA PRO A 192 8.56 -0.80 -10.35
C PRO A 192 9.78 -1.43 -11.06
N ASP A 193 10.71 -0.60 -11.54
CA ASP A 193 11.97 -1.04 -12.14
C ASP A 193 13.09 -1.33 -11.12
N GLY A 194 12.83 -1.06 -9.83
CA GLY A 194 13.78 -1.26 -8.74
C GLY A 194 14.95 -0.29 -8.70
N SER A 195 15.03 0.68 -9.62
CA SER A 195 16.18 1.57 -9.73
C SER A 195 16.25 2.64 -8.65
N ARG A 196 15.10 2.98 -8.03
CA ARG A 196 14.98 4.03 -7.02
C ARG A 196 14.12 3.57 -5.86
N VAL A 197 14.37 4.14 -4.68
CA VAL A 197 13.46 4.06 -3.54
C VAL A 197 13.10 5.47 -3.09
N TRP A 198 11.81 5.69 -2.85
CA TRP A 198 11.24 6.93 -2.36
C TRP A 198 10.98 6.80 -0.87
N VAL A 199 11.47 7.74 -0.08
CA VAL A 199 11.33 7.75 1.38
C VAL A 199 10.66 9.04 1.81
N SER A 200 9.48 8.94 2.42
CA SER A 200 8.77 10.10 3.00
C SER A 200 9.32 10.42 4.38
N SER A 201 9.48 11.71 4.67
CA SER A 201 9.89 12.24 5.98
C SER A 201 8.80 13.16 6.52
N GLU A 202 8.03 12.66 7.47
CA GLU A 202 6.80 13.30 7.97
C GLU A 202 7.06 14.70 8.51
N VAL A 203 7.92 14.83 9.52
CA VAL A 203 8.26 16.11 10.15
C VAL A 203 9.18 16.94 9.26
N GLY A 204 10.04 16.29 8.49
CA GLY A 204 10.89 16.95 7.49
C GLY A 204 10.10 17.59 6.34
N GLY A 205 8.88 17.14 6.09
CA GLY A 205 8.00 17.69 5.05
C GLY A 205 8.49 17.42 3.63
N THR A 206 9.24 16.34 3.42
CA THR A 206 9.88 16.01 2.12
C THR A 206 9.71 14.54 1.74
N VAL A 207 10.00 14.23 0.48
CA VAL A 207 10.26 12.87 0.02
C VAL A 207 11.65 12.81 -0.60
N ALA A 208 12.53 11.98 -0.05
CA ALA A 208 13.83 11.70 -0.63
C ALA A 208 13.71 10.63 -1.71
N VAL A 209 14.28 10.88 -2.88
CA VAL A 209 14.45 9.89 -3.96
C VAL A 209 15.89 9.41 -3.92
N ILE A 210 16.09 8.13 -3.63
CA ILE A 210 17.40 7.51 -3.47
C ILE A 210 17.63 6.58 -4.65
N ASP A 211 18.78 6.73 -5.31
CA ASP A 211 19.27 5.79 -6.33
C ASP A 211 19.76 4.51 -5.64
N VAL A 212 19.20 3.36 -6.00
CA VAL A 212 19.44 2.08 -5.32
C VAL A 212 20.88 1.58 -5.54
N ALA A 213 21.43 1.79 -6.73
CA ALA A 213 22.78 1.32 -7.05
C ALA A 213 23.88 2.06 -6.30
N THR A 214 23.71 3.38 -6.13
CA THR A 214 24.69 4.25 -5.48
C THR A 214 24.36 4.57 -4.02
N ARG A 215 23.12 4.29 -3.58
CA ARG A 215 22.57 4.61 -2.25
C ARG A 215 22.70 6.09 -1.91
N LYS A 216 22.54 6.95 -2.91
CA LYS A 216 22.61 8.40 -2.75
C LYS A 216 21.26 9.03 -3.04
N ILE A 217 20.91 10.05 -2.27
CA ILE A 217 19.78 10.92 -2.58
C ILE A 217 20.09 11.66 -3.89
N ILE A 218 19.28 11.42 -4.92
CA ILE A 218 19.39 12.08 -6.22
C ILE A 218 18.44 13.25 -6.36
N HIS A 219 17.36 13.27 -5.53
CA HIS A 219 16.40 14.36 -5.51
C HIS A 219 15.67 14.41 -4.17
N LYS A 220 15.25 15.61 -3.74
CA LYS A 220 14.33 15.83 -2.63
C LYS A 220 13.10 16.56 -3.15
N ILE A 221 11.94 15.98 -2.96
CA ILE A 221 10.66 16.58 -3.35
C ILE A 221 10.14 17.36 -2.15
N GLU A 222 9.93 18.64 -2.34
CA GLU A 222 9.29 19.54 -1.38
C GLU A 222 7.85 19.83 -1.81
N PHE A 223 7.00 20.13 -0.83
CA PHE A 223 5.58 20.38 -1.07
C PHE A 223 5.21 21.80 -0.68
N ALA A 224 4.38 22.44 -1.48
CA ALA A 224 3.83 23.76 -1.19
C ALA A 224 2.33 23.77 -1.55
N VAL A 225 1.49 23.84 -0.54
CA VAL A 225 0.04 23.94 -0.70
C VAL A 225 -0.40 25.34 -0.31
N GLN A 226 -1.07 26.04 -1.23
CA GLN A 226 -1.51 27.41 -0.98
C GLN A 226 -2.41 27.49 0.27
N GLY A 227 -2.09 28.41 1.17
CA GLY A 227 -2.81 28.63 2.43
C GLY A 227 -2.46 27.70 3.58
N LEU A 228 -1.58 26.72 3.38
CA LEU A 228 -1.07 25.86 4.45
C LEU A 228 0.35 26.26 4.87
N ARG A 229 0.63 26.14 6.16
CA ARG A 229 1.98 26.25 6.67
C ARG A 229 2.77 24.97 6.39
N LYS A 230 4.10 25.07 6.24
CA LYS A 230 4.97 23.95 5.91
C LYS A 230 4.85 22.81 6.95
N GLU A 231 4.70 23.15 8.24
CA GLU A 231 4.59 22.18 9.32
C GLU A 231 3.32 21.32 9.26
N ASN A 232 2.31 21.76 8.52
CA ASN A 232 1.06 21.01 8.29
C ASN A 232 1.13 20.12 7.05
N ILE A 233 2.25 20.08 6.34
CA ILE A 233 2.46 19.24 5.16
C ILE A 233 3.40 18.12 5.57
N GLN A 234 2.83 16.97 5.91
CA GLN A 234 3.52 15.84 6.53
C GLN A 234 3.40 14.61 5.64
N PRO A 235 4.36 14.37 4.72
CA PRO A 235 4.30 13.23 3.81
C PRO A 235 4.46 11.91 4.57
N VAL A 236 3.56 10.96 4.27
CA VAL A 236 3.51 9.62 4.87
C VAL A 236 3.41 8.56 3.77
N GLY A 237 2.27 7.94 3.50
CA GLY A 237 2.12 6.89 2.50
C GLY A 237 2.53 7.30 1.08
N ILE A 238 3.17 6.39 0.36
CA ILE A 238 3.61 6.58 -1.04
C ILE A 238 3.11 5.40 -1.87
N VAL A 239 2.46 5.70 -2.99
CA VAL A 239 2.08 4.71 -4.00
C VAL A 239 2.61 5.17 -5.36
N ILE A 240 3.19 4.24 -6.12
CA ILE A 240 3.67 4.48 -7.48
C ILE A 240 2.88 3.59 -8.43
N THR A 241 2.40 4.15 -9.55
CA THR A 241 1.66 3.38 -10.56
C THR A 241 2.51 2.26 -11.15
N PRO A 242 1.92 1.12 -11.58
CA PRO A 242 2.67 -0.01 -12.14
C PRO A 242 3.53 0.33 -13.36
N ASP A 243 3.14 1.36 -14.13
CA ASP A 243 3.93 1.86 -15.28
C ASP A 243 5.10 2.77 -14.85
N GLY A 244 5.23 3.03 -13.54
CA GLY A 244 6.29 3.82 -12.94
C GLY A 244 6.25 5.32 -13.23
N LYS A 245 5.16 5.86 -13.83
CA LYS A 245 5.13 7.25 -14.30
C LYS A 245 4.56 8.24 -13.30
N THR A 246 3.68 7.80 -12.43
CA THR A 246 3.00 8.67 -11.48
C THR A 246 3.17 8.13 -10.06
N ALA A 247 3.54 9.03 -9.14
CA ALA A 247 3.54 8.75 -7.71
C ALA A 247 2.46 9.57 -7.02
N PHE A 248 1.83 8.96 -6.02
CA PHE A 248 0.90 9.59 -5.10
C PHE A 248 1.52 9.61 -3.71
N VAL A 249 1.53 10.78 -3.07
CA VAL A 249 2.07 10.95 -1.72
C VAL A 249 1.00 11.55 -0.82
N ALA A 250 0.63 10.84 0.23
CA ALA A 250 -0.26 11.35 1.28
C ALA A 250 0.46 12.41 2.11
N LEU A 251 -0.17 13.57 2.34
CA LEU A 251 0.43 14.70 3.02
C LEU A 251 -0.15 14.94 4.43
N GLY A 252 -0.63 13.88 5.09
CA GLY A 252 -1.10 13.90 6.47
C GLY A 252 -2.11 15.01 6.79
N PRO A 253 -1.78 15.92 7.76
CA PRO A 253 -2.70 17.00 8.16
C PRO A 253 -3.01 18.03 7.07
N ALA A 254 -2.29 18.02 5.94
CA ALA A 254 -2.64 18.84 4.79
C ALA A 254 -3.94 18.41 4.12
N ASN A 255 -4.46 17.22 4.44
CA ASN A 255 -5.69 16.65 3.87
C ASN A 255 -5.61 16.58 2.34
N ARG A 256 -4.43 16.25 1.83
CA ARG A 256 -4.10 16.25 0.39
C ARG A 256 -3.30 15.01 0.03
N ILE A 257 -3.45 14.63 -1.22
CA ILE A 257 -2.54 13.70 -1.89
C ILE A 257 -1.83 14.51 -2.98
N ALA A 258 -0.49 14.50 -2.97
CA ALA A 258 0.30 15.05 -4.06
C ALA A 258 0.39 14.05 -5.21
N VAL A 259 0.12 14.51 -6.43
CA VAL A 259 0.31 13.76 -7.67
C VAL A 259 1.61 14.22 -8.31
N ILE A 260 2.55 13.30 -8.49
CA ILE A 260 3.92 13.60 -8.86
C ILE A 260 4.32 12.83 -10.12
N ASP A 261 4.98 13.51 -11.04
CA ASP A 261 5.64 12.88 -12.18
C ASP A 261 6.96 12.26 -11.71
N THR A 262 7.14 10.96 -11.87
CA THR A 262 8.31 10.23 -11.34
C THR A 262 9.60 10.49 -12.11
N GLN A 263 9.53 11.03 -13.32
CA GLN A 263 10.70 11.34 -14.14
C GLN A 263 11.25 12.74 -13.84
N SER A 264 10.37 13.72 -13.77
CA SER A 264 10.75 15.12 -13.49
C SER A 264 10.72 15.47 -12.00
N PHE A 265 10.10 14.63 -11.17
CA PHE A 265 9.82 14.84 -9.75
C PHE A 265 8.91 16.05 -9.46
N ALA A 266 8.27 16.60 -10.48
CA ALA A 266 7.39 17.73 -10.35
C ALA A 266 6.02 17.32 -9.76
N VAL A 267 5.55 18.07 -8.76
CA VAL A 267 4.18 17.96 -8.27
C VAL A 267 3.24 18.57 -9.31
N LYS A 268 2.37 17.74 -9.91
CA LYS A 268 1.40 18.15 -10.93
C LYS A 268 0.16 18.80 -10.32
N GLN A 269 -0.34 18.23 -9.23
CA GLN A 269 -1.51 18.76 -8.51
C GLN A 269 -1.63 18.16 -7.11
N TYR A 270 -2.53 18.75 -6.33
CA TYR A 270 -2.92 18.25 -5.02
C TYR A 270 -4.39 17.89 -5.02
N LEU A 271 -4.73 16.66 -4.63
CA LEU A 271 -6.11 16.17 -4.50
C LEU A 271 -6.57 16.41 -3.07
N LEU A 272 -7.70 17.06 -2.89
CA LEU A 272 -8.33 17.21 -1.58
C LEU A 272 -9.02 15.90 -1.20
N VAL A 273 -8.67 15.35 -0.05
CA VAL A 273 -9.25 14.14 0.55
C VAL A 273 -9.73 14.43 1.98
N GLY A 274 -10.12 13.40 2.70
CA GLY A 274 -10.52 13.55 4.11
C GLY A 274 -9.35 13.97 5.02
N PRO A 275 -9.67 14.48 6.25
CA PRO A 275 -8.67 14.90 7.22
C PRO A 275 -7.72 13.78 7.68
N ARG A 276 -6.44 14.15 7.82
CA ARG A 276 -5.34 13.29 8.26
C ARG A 276 -5.20 12.03 7.40
N VAL A 277 -4.83 12.22 6.12
CA VAL A 277 -4.58 11.11 5.20
C VAL A 277 -3.29 10.35 5.60
N TRP A 278 -3.39 9.01 5.72
CA TRP A 278 -2.29 8.13 6.12
C TRP A 278 -1.77 7.30 4.95
N GLN A 279 -2.25 6.07 4.82
CA GLN A 279 -1.80 5.14 3.78
C GLN A 279 -2.78 5.09 2.61
N MET A 280 -2.28 4.59 1.50
CA MET A 280 -3.03 4.50 0.25
C MET A 280 -2.75 3.17 -0.43
N ALA A 281 -3.70 2.71 -1.25
CA ALA A 281 -3.52 1.56 -2.15
C ALA A 281 -4.18 1.79 -3.49
N LEU A 282 -3.57 1.27 -4.56
CA LEU A 282 -4.16 1.18 -5.90
C LEU A 282 -4.91 -0.14 -6.05
N THR A 283 -6.01 -0.11 -6.80
CA THR A 283 -6.60 -1.36 -7.32
C THR A 283 -5.60 -2.09 -8.21
N PRO A 284 -5.67 -3.43 -8.35
CA PRO A 284 -4.77 -4.21 -9.21
C PRO A 284 -4.71 -3.73 -10.66
N ASP A 285 -5.81 -3.15 -11.19
CA ASP A 285 -5.86 -2.54 -12.52
C ASP A 285 -5.37 -1.08 -12.55
N ALA A 286 -4.96 -0.55 -11.40
CA ALA A 286 -4.49 0.81 -11.18
C ALA A 286 -5.48 1.93 -11.58
N LYS A 287 -6.78 1.65 -11.67
CA LYS A 287 -7.79 2.65 -12.03
C LYS A 287 -8.33 3.43 -10.84
N LEU A 288 -8.33 2.83 -9.65
CA LEU A 288 -8.76 3.50 -8.43
C LEU A 288 -7.59 3.57 -7.44
N LEU A 289 -7.49 4.70 -6.76
CA LEU A 289 -6.64 4.90 -5.60
C LEU A 289 -7.54 5.11 -4.38
N LEU A 290 -7.28 4.38 -3.32
CA LEU A 290 -7.94 4.54 -2.04
C LEU A 290 -7.00 5.18 -1.04
N SER A 291 -7.51 6.12 -0.22
CA SER A 291 -6.75 6.73 0.89
C SER A 291 -7.50 6.61 2.21
N ALA A 292 -6.81 6.15 3.25
CA ALA A 292 -7.33 6.15 4.61
C ALA A 292 -7.21 7.55 5.23
N ASN A 293 -8.33 8.12 5.71
CA ASN A 293 -8.41 9.46 6.27
C ASN A 293 -8.76 9.34 7.76
N GLY A 294 -7.72 9.39 8.62
CA GLY A 294 -7.83 9.04 10.03
C GLY A 294 -8.84 9.87 10.81
N ASP A 295 -8.78 11.20 10.68
CA ASP A 295 -9.59 12.09 11.51
C ASP A 295 -11.07 12.20 11.05
N SER A 296 -11.39 11.77 9.83
CA SER A 296 -12.78 11.74 9.32
C SER A 296 -13.43 10.37 9.35
N ASN A 297 -12.70 9.32 9.73
CA ASN A 297 -13.21 7.95 9.76
C ASN A 297 -13.78 7.51 8.41
N ASP A 298 -13.09 7.84 7.32
CA ASP A 298 -13.51 7.46 5.98
C ASP A 298 -12.33 7.07 5.07
N VAL A 299 -12.67 6.51 3.93
CA VAL A 299 -11.75 6.24 2.82
C VAL A 299 -12.20 7.06 1.62
N SER A 300 -11.31 7.86 1.04
CA SER A 300 -11.57 8.50 -0.25
C SER A 300 -11.23 7.54 -1.39
N VAL A 301 -12.16 7.39 -2.34
CA VAL A 301 -11.95 6.64 -3.59
C VAL A 301 -11.70 7.65 -4.70
N ILE A 302 -10.57 7.52 -5.37
CA ILE A 302 -10.07 8.45 -6.38
C ILE A 302 -9.94 7.71 -7.71
N ASP A 303 -10.48 8.28 -8.78
CA ASP A 303 -10.23 7.83 -10.15
C ASP A 303 -8.86 8.31 -10.61
N VAL A 304 -8.00 7.37 -10.98
CA VAL A 304 -6.58 7.65 -11.29
C VAL A 304 -6.42 8.38 -12.62
N ASP A 305 -7.26 8.10 -13.60
CA ASP A 305 -7.17 8.71 -14.93
C ASP A 305 -7.60 10.18 -14.91
N SER A 306 -8.73 10.47 -14.25
CA SER A 306 -9.27 11.84 -14.16
C SER A 306 -8.73 12.62 -12.97
N LEU A 307 -8.06 11.98 -12.03
CA LEU A 307 -7.55 12.55 -10.78
C LEU A 307 -8.66 13.22 -9.95
N LYS A 308 -9.83 12.58 -9.88
CA LYS A 308 -10.99 13.07 -9.14
C LYS A 308 -11.37 12.15 -8.01
N VAL A 309 -11.70 12.73 -6.86
CA VAL A 309 -12.34 12.01 -5.77
C VAL A 309 -13.77 11.68 -6.19
N LEU A 310 -14.09 10.39 -6.26
CA LEU A 310 -15.41 9.89 -6.65
C LEU A 310 -16.35 9.81 -5.45
N LYS A 311 -15.83 9.36 -4.30
CA LYS A 311 -16.63 9.09 -3.11
C LYS A 311 -15.75 9.06 -1.86
N SER A 312 -16.33 9.46 -0.72
CA SER A 312 -15.89 9.12 0.63
C SER A 312 -16.77 7.99 1.17
N ILE A 313 -16.16 6.93 1.69
CA ILE A 313 -16.85 5.77 2.27
C ILE A 313 -16.56 5.76 3.76
N PRO A 314 -17.57 5.96 4.64
CA PRO A 314 -17.37 5.83 6.07
C PRO A 314 -16.90 4.41 6.45
N VAL A 315 -15.91 4.33 7.35
CA VAL A 315 -15.32 3.09 7.88
C VAL A 315 -15.27 3.12 9.41
N GLY A 316 -14.44 2.29 10.02
CA GLY A 316 -14.26 2.30 11.48
C GLY A 316 -13.45 3.51 11.97
N GLU A 317 -13.18 3.56 13.29
CA GLU A 317 -12.53 4.68 13.94
C GLU A 317 -11.03 4.71 13.63
N LEU A 318 -10.56 5.86 13.16
CA LEU A 318 -9.17 6.20 12.80
C LEU A 318 -8.58 5.21 11.77
N PRO A 319 -9.10 5.18 10.52
CA PRO A 319 -8.54 4.32 9.48
C PRO A 319 -7.09 4.71 9.17
N TRP A 320 -6.21 3.69 9.04
CA TRP A 320 -4.79 3.91 8.88
C TRP A 320 -4.21 3.28 7.60
N GLY A 321 -4.41 1.99 7.39
CA GLY A 321 -3.89 1.23 6.27
C GLY A 321 -4.97 0.76 5.30
N VAL A 322 -4.59 0.49 4.05
CA VAL A 322 -5.48 -0.04 3.01
C VAL A 322 -4.78 -1.15 2.24
N ALA A 323 -5.42 -2.30 2.08
CA ALA A 323 -5.03 -3.38 1.18
C ALA A 323 -6.19 -3.70 0.23
N ILE A 324 -5.91 -4.12 -1.02
CA ILE A 324 -6.94 -4.36 -2.04
C ILE A 324 -6.72 -5.72 -2.72
N LYS A 325 -7.82 -6.47 -2.79
CA LYS A 325 -7.93 -7.74 -3.52
C LYS A 325 -8.61 -7.53 -4.85
#